data_6cd9e51c0de75a192b387660fea9fc37
#
_entry.id   6cd9e51c0de75a192b387660fea9fc37
#
_cell.length_a   1.000
_cell.length_b   1.000
_cell.length_c   1.000
_cell.angle_alpha   90.00
_cell.angle_beta   90.00
_cell.angle_gamma   90.00
#
_symmetry.space_group_name_H-M   'P 1'
#
loop_
_entity.id
_entity.type
_entity.pdbx_description
1 polymer ?
#
loop_
_entity_poly.entity_id
_entity_poly.type
_entity_poly.pdbx_seq_one_letter_code
_entity_poly.pdbx_strand_id
1 'polypeptide(L)'
;ITDFLSVDPRLGNLGDFVELIRTARSTGIRVIVDFVMNHTSDAHPWFKSARRSKDDPYRDYYVWSATEPKGTAKDVVFPDQEDSLWELDPRTGEYYLHHFYKHQPDLNIANPKVQEEISRTLGFWLQLGVSGFRVDAVPFLFADDGAPGDPGVFDPQEYLGDVRNFVTRRLGDAVLLGEVNVPYKDQKRFFGGSDGDGLNMQFDFIGMQQIYLSLARGDSRPLAKALRQRPKLDITSQWANFVRNHDELTLDKLSETERQEVFDAFGPDAGMQLYGRGLRRRLPSMLGGDERRMRMVYSLAFSLPGTPVLFYGEEIGMAENLDVPGRFAVRTPMQWTGDTNGGFSTAAKRRLPRPLPDGLFGPERVNAADQRQDHHSFWWFIRDLIYTYRQQPEIGWSTAEVLTQPNPAVLAHLCRENSGWAMVALHNFGADSCIVPIQLEEAPPGSVLVDLLDDLSRHELNADGRIDMHLDAYGYRWLRLLRPGDVPII
;
A
#
# COMPACT_ATOMS: atom_id res chain seq x y z
N ILE A 1 17.07 6.66 -9.92
CA ILE A 1 16.65 7.90 -10.59
C ILE A 1 17.87 8.54 -11.22
N THR A 2 17.83 8.81 -12.55
CA THR A 2 18.92 9.48 -13.29
C THR A 2 18.61 10.95 -13.57
N ASP A 3 17.34 11.32 -13.50
CA ASP A 3 16.83 12.69 -13.67
C ASP A 3 15.47 12.78 -12.99
N PHE A 4 15.28 13.77 -12.11
CA PHE A 4 14.04 14.00 -11.38
C PHE A 4 13.01 14.86 -12.14
N LEU A 5 13.41 15.49 -13.25
CA LEU A 5 12.62 16.50 -13.95
C LEU A 5 12.20 16.08 -15.36
N SER A 6 12.31 14.79 -15.69
CA SER A 6 11.96 14.25 -17.00
C SER A 6 11.12 13.00 -16.93
N VAL A 7 10.49 12.66 -18.05
CA VAL A 7 9.81 11.37 -18.27
C VAL A 7 10.78 10.44 -19.02
N ASP A 8 10.79 9.16 -18.65
CA ASP A 8 11.57 8.16 -19.38
C ASP A 8 11.13 8.14 -20.86
N PRO A 9 12.05 8.37 -21.81
CA PRO A 9 11.70 8.47 -23.23
C PRO A 9 11.05 7.21 -23.83
N ARG A 10 11.14 6.07 -23.13
CA ARG A 10 10.40 4.84 -23.50
C ARG A 10 8.91 4.95 -23.23
N LEU A 11 8.48 5.85 -22.33
CA LEU A 11 7.08 6.07 -21.93
C LEU A 11 6.48 7.31 -22.59
N GLY A 12 7.30 8.19 -23.13
CA GLY A 12 6.86 9.44 -23.75
C GLY A 12 7.71 10.64 -23.33
N ASN A 13 7.14 11.82 -23.38
CA ASN A 13 7.75 13.08 -23.00
C ASN A 13 6.86 13.87 -22.03
N LEU A 14 7.31 15.07 -21.60
CA LEU A 14 6.52 15.90 -20.68
C LEU A 14 5.16 16.33 -21.26
N GLY A 15 5.06 16.52 -22.57
CA GLY A 15 3.80 16.84 -23.24
C GLY A 15 2.80 15.69 -23.12
N ASP A 16 3.25 14.44 -23.35
CA ASP A 16 2.42 13.25 -23.18
C ASP A 16 1.97 13.08 -21.72
N PHE A 17 2.84 13.40 -20.78
CA PHE A 17 2.52 13.36 -19.35
C PHE A 17 1.45 14.39 -18.98
N VAL A 18 1.55 15.63 -19.47
CA VAL A 18 0.54 16.67 -19.25
C VAL A 18 -0.80 16.28 -19.84
N GLU A 19 -0.81 15.64 -21.03
CA GLU A 19 -2.03 15.11 -21.64
C GLU A 19 -2.65 13.98 -20.79
N LEU A 20 -1.84 13.08 -20.23
CA LEU A 20 -2.29 12.07 -19.27
C LEU A 20 -2.99 12.72 -18.07
N ILE A 21 -2.36 13.72 -17.43
CA ILE A 21 -2.94 14.45 -16.29
C ILE A 21 -4.27 15.11 -16.68
N ARG A 22 -4.32 15.76 -17.83
CA ARG A 22 -5.54 16.44 -18.31
C ARG A 22 -6.68 15.42 -18.53
N THR A 23 -6.38 14.32 -19.16
CA THR A 23 -7.35 13.24 -19.42
C THR A 23 -7.85 12.62 -18.12
N ALA A 24 -6.95 12.30 -17.19
CA ALA A 24 -7.33 11.77 -15.88
C ALA A 24 -8.28 12.74 -15.14
N ARG A 25 -7.94 14.03 -15.10
CA ARG A 25 -8.80 15.05 -14.47
C ARG A 25 -10.18 15.16 -15.12
N SER A 26 -10.29 15.07 -16.45
CA SER A 26 -11.57 15.14 -17.16
C SER A 26 -12.50 13.97 -16.81
N THR A 27 -11.94 12.87 -16.31
CA THR A 27 -12.68 11.68 -15.82
C THR A 27 -12.81 11.63 -14.29
N GLY A 28 -12.41 12.69 -13.59
CA GLY A 28 -12.47 12.78 -12.12
C GLY A 28 -11.35 12.02 -11.40
N ILE A 29 -10.29 11.60 -12.12
CA ILE A 29 -9.13 10.90 -11.55
C ILE A 29 -8.02 11.89 -11.25
N ARG A 30 -7.43 11.78 -10.05
CA ARG A 30 -6.23 12.49 -9.65
C ARG A 30 -5.01 11.60 -9.83
N VAL A 31 -3.92 12.17 -10.30
CA VAL A 31 -2.66 11.46 -10.50
C VAL A 31 -1.66 11.89 -9.42
N ILE A 32 -1.10 10.93 -8.71
CA ILE A 32 0.07 11.12 -7.86
C ILE A 32 1.25 10.37 -8.48
N VAL A 33 2.46 10.82 -8.22
CA VAL A 33 3.69 10.19 -8.74
C VAL A 33 4.58 9.71 -7.61
N ASP A 34 5.35 8.66 -7.88
CA ASP A 34 6.39 8.22 -6.95
C ASP A 34 7.48 9.29 -6.84
N PHE A 35 7.87 9.58 -5.61
CA PHE A 35 8.95 10.47 -5.29
C PHE A 35 9.98 9.80 -4.38
N VAL A 36 11.12 9.47 -4.98
CA VAL A 36 12.25 8.84 -4.28
C VAL A 36 13.19 9.94 -3.82
N MET A 37 13.08 10.36 -2.55
CA MET A 37 13.96 11.39 -2.01
C MET A 37 15.17 10.83 -1.24
N ASN A 38 15.19 9.53 -0.97
CA ASN A 38 16.27 8.90 -0.21
C ASN A 38 17.56 8.75 -1.03
N HIS A 39 17.50 8.44 -2.32
CA HIS A 39 18.66 8.09 -3.13
C HIS A 39 18.52 8.50 -4.60
N THR A 40 19.66 8.51 -5.30
CA THR A 40 19.68 8.62 -6.77
C THR A 40 20.23 7.33 -7.39
N SER A 41 20.26 7.25 -8.72
CA SER A 41 21.15 6.31 -9.41
C SER A 41 22.60 6.78 -9.34
N ASP A 42 23.56 5.86 -9.35
CA ASP A 42 24.98 6.16 -9.56
C ASP A 42 25.26 6.80 -10.93
N ALA A 43 24.31 6.67 -11.87
CA ALA A 43 24.32 7.34 -13.15
C ALA A 43 23.81 8.80 -13.12
N HIS A 44 23.27 9.27 -11.98
CA HIS A 44 22.81 10.66 -11.83
C HIS A 44 23.96 11.66 -11.99
N PRO A 45 23.76 12.81 -12.65
CA PRO A 45 24.80 13.81 -12.84
C PRO A 45 25.45 14.27 -11.54
N TRP A 46 24.70 14.42 -10.46
CA TRP A 46 25.22 14.81 -9.15
C TRP A 46 26.22 13.77 -8.61
N PHE A 47 25.88 12.48 -8.63
CA PHE A 47 26.77 11.44 -8.13
C PHE A 47 28.02 11.28 -9.02
N LYS A 48 27.86 11.35 -10.35
CA LYS A 48 28.99 11.34 -11.28
C LYS A 48 29.94 12.48 -11.02
N SER A 49 29.46 13.66 -10.63
CA SER A 49 30.28 14.81 -10.24
C SER A 49 30.90 14.56 -8.86
N ALA A 50 30.11 14.23 -7.85
CA ALA A 50 30.54 14.02 -6.46
C ALA A 50 31.71 13.05 -6.29
N ARG A 51 31.81 12.05 -7.15
CA ARG A 51 32.89 11.06 -7.12
C ARG A 51 34.14 11.45 -7.95
N ARG A 52 34.23 12.70 -8.49
CA ARG A 52 35.41 13.17 -9.19
C ARG A 52 36.50 13.67 -8.23
N SER A 53 36.10 14.34 -7.16
CA SER A 53 36.96 14.93 -6.15
C SER A 53 36.22 15.07 -4.82
N LYS A 54 36.99 15.05 -3.71
CA LYS A 54 36.44 15.34 -2.37
C LYS A 54 36.01 16.81 -2.23
N ASP A 55 36.48 17.70 -3.07
CA ASP A 55 36.15 19.13 -3.09
C ASP A 55 35.06 19.46 -4.14
N ASP A 56 34.42 18.45 -4.75
CA ASP A 56 33.37 18.67 -5.77
C ASP A 56 32.12 19.34 -5.14
N PRO A 57 31.48 20.31 -5.81
CA PRO A 57 30.31 21.02 -5.31
C PRO A 57 29.13 20.10 -4.94
N TYR A 58 29.05 18.92 -5.52
CA TYR A 58 28.03 17.91 -5.23
C TYR A 58 28.48 16.85 -4.24
N ARG A 59 29.69 16.97 -3.67
CA ARG A 59 30.23 15.97 -2.74
C ARG A 59 29.26 15.73 -1.58
N ASP A 60 28.87 16.80 -0.92
CA ASP A 60 28.02 16.77 0.25
C ASP A 60 26.53 16.51 -0.06
N TYR A 61 26.18 16.30 -1.34
CA TYR A 61 24.84 15.82 -1.71
C TYR A 61 24.63 14.35 -1.33
N TYR A 62 25.70 13.63 -1.08
CA TYR A 62 25.71 12.22 -0.69
C TYR A 62 26.42 12.04 0.64
N VAL A 63 26.18 10.89 1.28
CA VAL A 63 26.79 10.56 2.56
C VAL A 63 28.09 9.78 2.31
N TRP A 64 29.20 10.28 2.85
CA TRP A 64 30.52 9.70 2.68
C TRP A 64 31.21 9.43 3.99
N SER A 65 32.06 8.38 4.02
CA SER A 65 32.93 8.05 5.17
C SER A 65 34.35 7.73 4.70
N ALA A 66 35.34 8.23 5.41
CA ALA A 66 36.76 7.94 5.12
C ALA A 66 37.14 6.47 5.37
N THR A 67 36.38 5.79 6.22
CA THR A 67 36.55 4.36 6.55
C THR A 67 35.20 3.69 6.54
N GLU A 68 35.16 2.38 6.26
CA GLU A 68 33.89 1.64 6.32
C GLU A 68 33.36 1.61 7.77
N PRO A 69 32.17 2.15 8.04
CA PRO A 69 31.54 2.06 9.36
C PRO A 69 31.22 0.61 9.73
N LYS A 70 31.48 0.22 10.96
CA LYS A 70 31.33 -1.15 11.45
C LYS A 70 29.90 -1.41 11.96
N GLY A 71 29.44 -2.66 11.78
CA GLY A 71 28.20 -3.14 12.39
C GLY A 71 26.93 -2.89 11.58
N THR A 72 27.04 -2.35 10.38
CA THR A 72 25.91 -2.01 9.49
C THR A 72 25.42 -3.19 8.62
N ALA A 73 26.18 -4.29 8.52
CA ALA A 73 25.81 -5.44 7.69
C ALA A 73 24.44 -6.10 8.07
N LYS A 74 24.02 -5.98 9.32
CA LYS A 74 22.72 -6.50 9.80
C LYS A 74 21.52 -5.67 9.31
N ASP A 75 21.75 -4.45 8.85
CA ASP A 75 20.72 -3.48 8.47
C ASP A 75 20.51 -3.45 6.93
N VAL A 76 21.22 -4.32 6.19
CA VAL A 76 21.11 -4.45 4.74
C VAL A 76 19.71 -4.89 4.32
N VAL A 77 19.09 -4.13 3.42
CA VAL A 77 17.72 -4.39 2.94
C VAL A 77 17.64 -5.64 2.05
N PHE A 78 18.68 -5.90 1.26
CA PHE A 78 18.76 -7.02 0.31
C PHE A 78 19.98 -7.91 0.60
N PRO A 79 19.94 -8.75 1.63
CA PRO A 79 21.10 -9.53 2.10
C PRO A 79 21.57 -10.61 1.12
N ASP A 80 20.80 -10.92 0.07
CA ASP A 80 21.16 -11.81 -1.04
C ASP A 80 21.88 -11.09 -2.20
N GLN A 81 21.98 -9.75 -2.15
CA GLN A 81 22.57 -8.92 -3.19
C GLN A 81 23.66 -8.00 -2.68
N GLU A 82 23.61 -7.58 -1.43
CA GLU A 82 24.53 -6.61 -0.82
C GLU A 82 25.02 -7.13 0.54
N ASP A 83 26.31 -6.95 0.81
CA ASP A 83 26.95 -7.41 2.05
C ASP A 83 27.15 -6.26 3.06
N SER A 84 27.04 -5.01 2.64
CA SER A 84 27.27 -3.81 3.43
C SER A 84 26.32 -2.69 3.01
N LEU A 85 26.07 -1.71 3.90
CA LEU A 85 25.44 -0.44 3.54
C LEU A 85 26.42 0.55 2.90
N TRP A 86 27.70 0.22 2.84
CA TRP A 86 28.76 1.12 2.39
C TRP A 86 29.58 0.50 1.27
N GLU A 87 29.74 1.23 0.19
CA GLU A 87 30.54 0.81 -0.98
C GLU A 87 31.74 1.73 -1.16
N LEU A 88 32.93 1.14 -1.37
CA LEU A 88 34.17 1.88 -1.63
C LEU A 88 34.11 2.54 -3.01
N ASP A 89 34.25 3.85 -3.09
CA ASP A 89 34.54 4.54 -4.34
C ASP A 89 36.06 4.53 -4.63
N PRO A 90 36.50 3.76 -5.64
CA PRO A 90 37.96 3.64 -5.94
C PRO A 90 38.60 4.93 -6.45
N ARG A 91 37.80 5.95 -6.82
CA ARG A 91 38.33 7.24 -7.34
C ARG A 91 38.76 8.14 -6.21
N THR A 92 37.99 8.20 -5.14
CA THR A 92 38.25 9.09 -3.99
C THR A 92 38.82 8.34 -2.80
N GLY A 93 38.74 7.00 -2.77
CA GLY A 93 39.20 6.17 -1.66
C GLY A 93 38.35 6.31 -0.42
N GLU A 94 37.11 6.78 -0.55
CA GLU A 94 36.12 6.89 0.52
C GLU A 94 34.90 6.02 0.22
N TYR A 95 34.13 5.71 1.27
CA TYR A 95 32.92 4.91 1.19
C TYR A 95 31.72 5.82 1.07
N TYR A 96 30.72 5.45 0.23
CA TYR A 96 29.40 6.11 0.19
C TYR A 96 28.34 5.19 0.73
N LEU A 97 27.31 5.78 1.34
CA LEU A 97 26.16 5.08 1.90
C LEU A 97 25.20 4.67 0.78
N HIS A 98 24.61 3.47 0.92
CA HIS A 98 23.48 2.98 0.12
C HIS A 98 22.63 2.01 0.96
N HIS A 99 21.42 2.36 1.32
CA HIS A 99 20.54 1.45 2.04
C HIS A 99 20.02 0.30 1.16
N PHE A 100 19.91 0.55 -0.15
CA PHE A 100 19.39 -0.41 -1.12
C PHE A 100 20.53 -1.08 -1.90
N TYR A 101 20.68 -0.76 -3.16
CA TYR A 101 21.77 -1.32 -3.98
C TYR A 101 22.93 -0.34 -4.10
N LYS A 102 24.14 -0.83 -4.23
CA LYS A 102 25.34 0.01 -4.46
C LYS A 102 25.25 0.97 -5.64
N HIS A 103 24.37 0.69 -6.62
CA HIS A 103 24.09 1.64 -7.71
C HIS A 103 23.01 2.67 -7.36
N GLN A 104 22.59 2.73 -6.09
CA GLN A 104 21.59 3.65 -5.54
C GLN A 104 22.16 4.42 -4.34
N PRO A 105 23.16 5.33 -4.56
CA PRO A 105 23.78 6.09 -3.48
C PRO A 105 22.78 7.00 -2.80
N ASP A 106 22.82 7.03 -1.47
CA ASP A 106 21.91 7.79 -0.63
C ASP A 106 22.25 9.28 -0.61
N LEU A 107 21.20 10.08 -0.71
CA LEU A 107 21.29 11.54 -0.59
C LEU A 107 21.47 11.96 0.87
N ASN A 108 22.28 12.96 1.09
CA ASN A 108 22.42 13.63 2.37
C ASN A 108 21.26 14.63 2.57
N ILE A 109 20.14 14.13 3.12
CA ILE A 109 18.92 14.92 3.33
C ILE A 109 19.13 16.05 4.36
N ALA A 110 20.11 15.95 5.24
CA ALA A 110 20.50 17.03 6.14
C ALA A 110 21.14 18.24 5.42
N ASN A 111 21.56 18.06 4.16
CA ASN A 111 22.14 19.15 3.38
C ASN A 111 21.05 20.10 2.83
N PRO A 112 21.04 21.41 3.19
CA PRO A 112 20.03 22.36 2.72
C PRO A 112 19.92 22.46 1.20
N LYS A 113 21.03 22.26 0.46
CA LYS A 113 21.00 22.28 -1.01
C LYS A 113 20.25 21.08 -1.59
N VAL A 114 20.34 19.91 -0.94
CA VAL A 114 19.55 18.74 -1.31
C VAL A 114 18.07 18.99 -1.03
N GLN A 115 17.73 19.58 0.12
CA GLN A 115 16.37 19.96 0.46
C GLN A 115 15.76 20.96 -0.54
N GLU A 116 16.58 21.92 -1.02
CA GLU A 116 16.17 22.88 -2.06
C GLU A 116 15.87 22.16 -3.40
N GLU A 117 16.71 21.22 -3.82
CA GLU A 117 16.47 20.43 -5.04
C GLU A 117 15.24 19.53 -4.93
N ILE A 118 14.99 18.93 -3.76
CA ILE A 118 13.76 18.20 -3.47
C ILE A 118 12.56 19.11 -3.61
N SER A 119 12.57 20.27 -2.97
CA SER A 119 11.49 21.25 -3.05
C SER A 119 11.24 21.72 -4.47
N ARG A 120 12.31 21.96 -5.25
CA ARG A 120 12.23 22.33 -6.67
C ARG A 120 11.57 21.23 -7.50
N THR A 121 11.94 19.98 -7.26
CA THR A 121 11.38 18.82 -7.96
C THR A 121 9.88 18.66 -7.65
N LEU A 122 9.49 18.73 -6.39
CA LEU A 122 8.08 18.67 -5.98
C LEU A 122 7.28 19.81 -6.63
N GLY A 123 7.82 21.05 -6.59
CA GLY A 123 7.19 22.22 -7.21
C GLY A 123 7.01 22.05 -8.71
N PHE A 124 7.99 21.50 -9.41
CA PHE A 124 7.91 21.23 -10.85
C PHE A 124 6.75 20.28 -11.20
N TRP A 125 6.64 19.15 -10.53
CA TRP A 125 5.58 18.18 -10.82
C TRP A 125 4.18 18.70 -10.43
N LEU A 126 4.07 19.46 -9.32
CA LEU A 126 2.81 20.12 -8.96
C LEU A 126 2.36 21.12 -10.03
N GLN A 127 3.29 21.90 -10.63
CA GLN A 127 2.99 22.82 -11.73
C GLN A 127 2.49 22.09 -12.99
N LEU A 128 2.98 20.89 -13.26
CA LEU A 128 2.47 20.06 -14.36
C LEU A 128 1.10 19.45 -14.06
N GLY A 129 0.62 19.59 -12.83
CA GLY A 129 -0.73 19.19 -12.46
C GLY A 129 -0.85 17.89 -11.67
N VAL A 130 0.23 17.34 -11.17
CA VAL A 130 0.23 16.21 -10.22
C VAL A 130 -0.52 16.62 -8.96
N SER A 131 -1.29 15.69 -8.40
CA SER A 131 -2.15 15.92 -7.22
C SER A 131 -1.51 15.45 -5.90
N GLY A 132 -0.26 15.04 -5.93
CA GLY A 132 0.48 14.58 -4.76
C GLY A 132 1.57 13.58 -5.10
N PHE A 133 2.15 12.98 -4.07
CA PHE A 133 3.30 12.10 -4.20
C PHE A 133 3.16 10.85 -3.32
N ARG A 134 3.58 9.71 -3.84
CA ARG A 134 3.95 8.58 -3.01
C ARG A 134 5.41 8.73 -2.63
N VAL A 135 5.68 8.93 -1.34
CA VAL A 135 7.04 9.12 -0.83
C VAL A 135 7.64 7.75 -0.51
N ASP A 136 8.66 7.38 -1.27
CA ASP A 136 9.35 6.11 -1.17
C ASP A 136 10.27 6.07 0.05
N ALA A 137 10.35 4.90 0.71
CA ALA A 137 11.39 4.59 1.68
C ALA A 137 11.56 5.59 2.84
N VAL A 138 10.46 6.20 3.30
CA VAL A 138 10.47 7.28 4.32
C VAL A 138 11.22 6.91 5.61
N PRO A 139 11.16 5.68 6.15
CA PRO A 139 11.88 5.32 7.37
C PRO A 139 13.40 5.53 7.29
N PHE A 140 13.99 5.44 6.12
CA PHE A 140 15.43 5.61 5.93
C PHE A 140 15.90 7.06 6.08
N LEU A 141 15.00 8.04 5.98
CA LEU A 141 15.29 9.44 6.32
C LEU A 141 15.55 9.64 7.84
N PHE A 142 15.15 8.65 8.65
CA PHE A 142 15.25 8.62 10.11
C PHE A 142 16.27 7.59 10.60
N ALA A 143 17.00 6.95 9.69
CA ALA A 143 17.96 5.92 10.05
C ALA A 143 19.19 6.57 10.70
N ASP A 144 19.63 5.99 11.83
CA ASP A 144 20.94 6.27 12.44
C ASP A 144 21.95 5.27 11.87
N ASP A 145 22.48 5.58 10.70
CA ASP A 145 23.35 4.72 9.91
C ASP A 145 24.83 5.01 10.13
N GLY A 146 25.15 5.78 11.18
CA GLY A 146 26.52 6.16 11.53
C GLY A 146 27.14 7.16 10.55
N ALA A 147 26.29 7.84 9.77
CA ALA A 147 26.74 8.93 8.92
C ALA A 147 27.41 10.03 9.77
N PRO A 148 28.57 10.56 9.33
CA PRO A 148 29.21 11.67 10.02
C PRO A 148 28.36 12.93 9.83
N GLY A 149 27.53 13.22 10.80
CA GLY A 149 26.71 14.43 10.90
C GLY A 149 26.59 14.85 12.37
N ASP A 150 26.33 16.13 12.60
CA ASP A 150 26.02 16.60 13.94
C ASP A 150 24.55 16.23 14.23
N PRO A 151 24.26 15.27 15.12
CA PRO A 151 22.89 14.81 15.41
C PRO A 151 21.98 15.88 16.04
N GLY A 152 22.49 17.10 16.24
CA GLY A 152 21.72 18.23 16.78
C GLY A 152 21.20 19.24 15.74
N VAL A 153 21.50 19.07 14.44
CA VAL A 153 21.24 20.10 13.42
C VAL A 153 20.10 19.73 12.46
N PHE A 154 19.77 18.45 12.29
CA PHE A 154 18.72 18.00 11.38
C PHE A 154 17.70 17.14 12.08
N ASP A 155 16.43 17.58 12.07
CA ASP A 155 15.28 16.80 12.52
C ASP A 155 14.47 16.31 11.30
N PRO A 156 14.51 14.99 10.99
CA PRO A 156 13.74 14.43 9.88
C PRO A 156 12.23 14.63 10.02
N GLN A 157 11.72 14.75 11.25
CA GLN A 157 10.29 14.95 11.49
C GLN A 157 9.88 16.39 11.15
N GLU A 158 10.68 17.38 11.57
CA GLU A 158 10.51 18.77 11.17
C GLU A 158 10.60 18.92 9.65
N TYR A 159 11.56 18.24 9.02
CA TYR A 159 11.71 18.26 7.57
C TYR A 159 10.51 17.67 6.81
N LEU A 160 9.90 16.59 7.30
CA LEU A 160 8.65 16.10 6.72
C LEU A 160 7.51 17.11 6.84
N GLY A 161 7.43 17.83 7.96
CA GLY A 161 6.51 18.95 8.15
C GLY A 161 6.76 20.07 7.13
N ASP A 162 8.01 20.42 6.88
CA ASP A 162 8.37 21.41 5.85
C ASP A 162 7.97 20.98 4.45
N VAL A 163 8.22 19.72 4.09
CA VAL A 163 7.77 19.14 2.82
C VAL A 163 6.25 19.18 2.70
N ARG A 164 5.53 18.81 3.77
CA ARG A 164 4.07 18.88 3.82
C ARG A 164 3.57 20.30 3.61
N ASN A 165 4.13 21.27 4.33
CA ASN A 165 3.81 22.68 4.23
C ASN A 165 4.09 23.23 2.84
N PHE A 166 5.24 22.89 2.25
CA PHE A 166 5.61 23.29 0.89
C PHE A 166 4.59 22.81 -0.14
N VAL A 167 4.17 21.55 -0.07
CA VAL A 167 3.22 20.94 -0.99
C VAL A 167 1.82 21.54 -0.80
N THR A 168 1.33 21.63 0.45
CA THR A 168 -0.01 22.10 0.78
C THR A 168 -0.23 23.58 0.44
N ARG A 169 0.81 24.44 0.57
CA ARG A 169 0.72 25.85 0.16
C ARG A 169 0.56 26.01 -1.37
N ARG A 170 0.96 25.03 -2.15
CA ARG A 170 0.82 25.03 -3.62
C ARG A 170 -0.45 24.38 -4.09
N LEU A 171 -0.86 23.32 -3.42
CA LEU A 171 -2.06 22.57 -3.71
C LEU A 171 -2.66 22.08 -2.39
N GLY A 172 -3.69 22.76 -1.89
CA GLY A 172 -4.26 22.57 -0.56
C GLY A 172 -4.80 21.18 -0.27
N ASP A 173 -5.15 20.41 -1.32
CA ASP A 173 -5.67 19.06 -1.25
C ASP A 173 -4.68 18.00 -1.81
N ALA A 174 -3.40 18.36 -1.90
CA ALA A 174 -2.36 17.43 -2.31
C ALA A 174 -2.12 16.33 -1.26
N VAL A 175 -1.81 15.14 -1.73
CA VAL A 175 -1.57 13.97 -0.90
C VAL A 175 -0.09 13.63 -0.84
N LEU A 176 0.43 13.39 0.36
CA LEU A 176 1.71 12.73 0.63
C LEU A 176 1.43 11.34 1.20
N LEU A 177 1.54 10.31 0.37
CA LEU A 177 1.37 8.91 0.74
C LEU A 177 2.73 8.27 1.01
N GLY A 178 3.03 7.93 2.26
CA GLY A 178 4.31 7.36 2.64
C GLY A 178 4.37 5.85 2.60
N GLU A 179 5.48 5.32 2.08
CA GLU A 179 5.86 3.94 2.29
C GLU A 179 6.62 3.82 3.61
N VAL A 180 5.89 3.36 4.66
CA VAL A 180 6.38 3.31 6.05
C VAL A 180 6.12 1.92 6.62
N ASN A 181 7.10 1.02 6.51
CA ASN A 181 7.00 -0.34 7.05
C ASN A 181 7.74 -0.45 8.40
N VAL A 182 7.16 0.15 9.43
CA VAL A 182 7.66 0.08 10.81
C VAL A 182 6.55 -0.39 11.77
N PRO A 183 6.86 -0.85 13.00
CA PRO A 183 5.83 -1.20 13.98
C PRO A 183 4.88 -0.04 14.28
N TYR A 184 3.61 -0.33 14.57
CA TYR A 184 2.58 0.69 14.82
C TYR A 184 2.96 1.75 15.86
N LYS A 185 3.71 1.36 16.90
CA LYS A 185 4.19 2.30 17.93
C LYS A 185 5.06 3.43 17.36
N ASP A 186 5.75 3.16 16.24
CA ASP A 186 6.69 4.09 15.61
C ASP A 186 6.06 4.83 14.41
N GLN A 187 4.89 4.39 13.90
CA GLN A 187 4.28 4.96 12.70
C GLN A 187 3.70 6.36 12.90
N LYS A 188 3.23 6.68 14.14
CA LYS A 188 2.60 7.97 14.42
C LYS A 188 3.54 9.16 14.16
N ARG A 189 4.84 9.00 14.36
CA ARG A 189 5.83 10.06 14.09
C ARG A 189 5.86 10.51 12.64
N PHE A 190 5.60 9.60 11.70
CA PHE A 190 5.60 9.93 10.26
C PHE A 190 4.32 10.66 9.82
N PHE A 191 3.26 10.61 10.61
CA PHE A 191 2.09 11.48 10.45
C PHE A 191 2.27 12.86 11.08
N GLY A 192 3.43 13.17 11.70
CA GLY A 192 3.70 14.44 12.39
C GLY A 192 3.40 14.40 13.89
N GLY A 193 3.42 13.21 14.50
CA GLY A 193 3.28 13.06 15.95
C GLY A 193 1.96 13.59 16.52
N SER A 194 2.03 14.61 17.38
CA SER A 194 0.86 15.28 18.00
C SER A 194 0.24 16.33 17.08
N ASP A 195 1.02 16.90 16.17
CA ASP A 195 0.62 18.06 15.38
C ASP A 195 -0.05 17.66 14.04
N GLY A 196 0.14 16.40 13.61
CA GLY A 196 -0.47 15.85 12.41
C GLY A 196 0.03 16.51 11.11
N ASP A 197 1.21 17.11 11.15
CA ASP A 197 1.78 17.91 10.06
C ASP A 197 2.75 17.16 9.14
N GLY A 198 2.95 15.86 9.37
CA GLY A 198 3.75 14.98 8.52
C GLY A 198 3.00 14.46 7.29
N LEU A 199 3.15 13.18 6.97
CA LEU A 199 2.45 12.53 5.84
C LEU A 199 0.93 12.54 6.04
N ASN A 200 0.16 12.71 4.95
CA ASN A 200 -1.30 12.58 5.02
C ASN A 200 -1.74 11.12 5.11
N MET A 201 -1.01 10.24 4.44
CA MET A 201 -1.35 8.82 4.32
C MET A 201 -0.13 7.95 4.48
N GLN A 202 -0.32 6.76 5.04
CA GLN A 202 0.70 5.71 5.08
C GLN A 202 0.08 4.37 4.70
N PHE A 203 0.82 3.55 3.96
CA PHE A 203 0.42 2.17 3.71
C PHE A 203 0.40 1.37 5.02
N ASP A 204 -0.68 0.63 5.24
CA ASP A 204 -0.81 -0.24 6.42
C ASP A 204 -0.15 -1.60 6.19
N PHE A 205 1.17 -1.65 6.23
CA PHE A 205 1.95 -2.89 6.10
C PHE A 205 1.67 -3.90 7.21
N ILE A 206 1.40 -3.43 8.43
CA ILE A 206 1.09 -4.32 9.56
C ILE A 206 -0.26 -4.99 9.34
N GLY A 207 -1.29 -4.22 9.02
CA GLY A 207 -2.62 -4.74 8.71
C GLY A 207 -2.57 -5.75 7.56
N MET A 208 -1.87 -5.42 6.49
CA MET A 208 -1.69 -6.30 5.32
C MET A 208 -1.06 -7.64 5.74
N GLN A 209 0.04 -7.65 6.50
CA GLN A 209 0.68 -8.89 6.96
C GLN A 209 -0.24 -9.73 7.85
N GLN A 210 -1.03 -9.08 8.71
CA GLN A 210 -1.99 -9.76 9.59
C GLN A 210 -3.22 -10.30 8.84
N ILE A 211 -3.60 -9.71 7.69
CA ILE A 211 -4.60 -10.29 6.79
C ILE A 211 -4.11 -11.67 6.30
N TYR A 212 -2.88 -11.77 5.81
CA TYR A 212 -2.34 -13.04 5.32
C TYR A 212 -2.16 -14.09 6.41
N LEU A 213 -1.73 -13.69 7.61
CA LEU A 213 -1.67 -14.60 8.74
C LEU A 213 -3.07 -15.12 9.14
N SER A 214 -4.06 -14.22 9.15
CA SER A 214 -5.45 -14.59 9.43
C SER A 214 -6.02 -15.54 8.37
N LEU A 215 -5.71 -15.31 7.09
CA LEU A 215 -6.09 -16.20 5.99
C LEU A 215 -5.43 -17.59 6.08
N ALA A 216 -4.15 -17.63 6.47
CA ALA A 216 -3.41 -18.89 6.63
C ALA A 216 -4.01 -19.75 7.76
N ARG A 217 -4.43 -19.11 8.84
CA ARG A 217 -5.02 -19.78 10.01
C ARG A 217 -6.53 -20.07 9.90
N GLY A 218 -7.24 -19.39 9.00
CA GLY A 218 -8.71 -19.36 9.06
C GLY A 218 -9.23 -18.71 10.35
N ASP A 219 -8.48 -17.75 10.90
CA ASP A 219 -8.68 -17.16 12.23
C ASP A 219 -8.48 -15.64 12.18
N SER A 220 -9.48 -14.89 12.53
CA SER A 220 -9.47 -13.42 12.47
C SER A 220 -8.66 -12.74 13.58
N ARG A 221 -8.31 -13.46 14.66
CA ARG A 221 -7.69 -12.89 15.87
C ARG A 221 -6.36 -12.16 15.63
N PRO A 222 -5.46 -12.62 14.72
CA PRO A 222 -4.26 -11.86 14.39
C PRO A 222 -4.58 -10.45 13.87
N LEU A 223 -5.46 -10.34 12.90
CA LEU A 223 -5.89 -9.05 12.34
C LEU A 223 -6.67 -8.23 13.37
N ALA A 224 -7.58 -8.84 14.12
CA ALA A 224 -8.34 -8.17 15.18
C ALA A 224 -7.41 -7.54 16.24
N LYS A 225 -6.32 -8.24 16.61
CA LYS A 225 -5.30 -7.72 17.52
C LYS A 225 -4.59 -6.51 16.91
N ALA A 226 -4.19 -6.59 15.65
CA ALA A 226 -3.52 -5.49 14.95
C ALA A 226 -4.40 -4.24 14.86
N LEU A 227 -5.68 -4.40 14.50
CA LEU A 227 -6.63 -3.29 14.42
C LEU A 227 -6.84 -2.60 15.76
N ARG A 228 -6.85 -3.34 16.88
CA ARG A 228 -6.91 -2.74 18.23
C ARG A 228 -5.64 -1.97 18.60
N GLN A 229 -4.49 -2.32 18.02
CA GLN A 229 -3.19 -1.66 18.27
C GLN A 229 -2.92 -0.52 17.27
N ARG A 230 -3.73 -0.41 16.22
CA ARG A 230 -3.57 0.59 15.17
C ARG A 230 -3.68 2.00 15.78
N PRO A 231 -2.71 2.89 15.56
CA PRO A 231 -2.76 4.25 16.11
C PRO A 231 -3.99 5.00 15.64
N LYS A 232 -4.63 5.72 16.56
CA LYS A 232 -5.65 6.71 16.21
C LYS A 232 -4.95 7.90 15.53
N LEU A 233 -5.47 8.28 14.39
CA LEU A 233 -4.95 9.37 13.58
C LEU A 233 -5.78 10.64 13.78
N ASP A 234 -5.17 11.77 13.44
CA ASP A 234 -5.89 13.00 13.22
C ASP A 234 -6.85 12.87 12.01
N ILE A 235 -7.91 13.65 12.00
CA ILE A 235 -8.93 13.62 10.94
C ILE A 235 -8.36 13.94 9.54
N THR A 236 -7.23 14.62 9.48
CA THR A 236 -6.53 14.97 8.22
C THR A 236 -5.63 13.87 7.71
N SER A 237 -5.49 12.79 8.45
CA SER A 237 -4.61 11.67 8.16
C SER A 237 -5.37 10.37 7.96
N GLN A 238 -4.92 9.52 7.02
CA GLN A 238 -5.58 8.26 6.72
C GLN A 238 -4.61 7.11 6.51
N TRP A 239 -5.08 5.90 6.80
CA TRP A 239 -4.42 4.68 6.40
C TRP A 239 -4.73 4.36 4.93
N ALA A 240 -3.73 3.91 4.19
CA ALA A 240 -3.87 3.31 2.88
C ALA A 240 -3.90 1.78 3.05
N ASN A 241 -5.11 1.22 3.03
CA ASN A 241 -5.33 -0.22 3.18
C ASN A 241 -5.06 -0.91 1.85
N PHE A 242 -4.24 -1.96 1.83
CA PHE A 242 -3.91 -2.67 0.62
C PHE A 242 -3.74 -4.17 0.87
N VAL A 243 -3.95 -4.96 -0.17
CA VAL A 243 -3.75 -6.41 -0.13
C VAL A 243 -2.40 -6.77 -0.74
N ARG A 244 -2.05 -6.13 -1.83
CA ARG A 244 -0.82 -6.36 -2.59
C ARG A 244 -0.28 -5.07 -3.18
N ASN A 245 1.03 -5.01 -3.37
CA ASN A 245 1.70 -3.94 -4.10
C ASN A 245 2.63 -4.53 -5.19
N HIS A 246 3.46 -3.69 -5.79
CA HIS A 246 4.40 -4.03 -6.85
C HIS A 246 5.69 -4.75 -6.39
N ASP A 247 5.93 -4.84 -5.09
CA ASP A 247 7.09 -5.49 -4.48
C ASP A 247 6.77 -6.91 -3.99
N GLU A 248 7.67 -7.57 -3.27
CA GLU A 248 7.33 -8.80 -2.59
C GLU A 248 6.22 -8.57 -1.55
N LEU A 249 5.41 -9.57 -1.31
CA LEU A 249 4.54 -9.59 -0.15
C LEU A 249 5.43 -9.71 1.09
N THR A 250 5.83 -8.57 1.66
CA THR A 250 6.69 -8.58 2.83
C THR A 250 5.95 -9.08 4.08
N LEU A 251 6.63 -9.92 4.86
CA LEU A 251 6.11 -10.54 6.09
C LEU A 251 7.10 -10.33 7.25
N ASP A 252 7.91 -9.29 7.15
CA ASP A 252 9.04 -9.00 8.05
C ASP A 252 8.62 -8.55 9.47
N LYS A 253 7.35 -8.18 9.65
CA LYS A 253 6.79 -7.82 10.96
C LYS A 253 6.04 -8.97 11.64
N LEU A 254 5.94 -10.12 10.98
CA LEU A 254 5.54 -11.38 11.61
C LEU A 254 6.74 -12.01 12.31
N SER A 255 6.49 -12.75 13.40
CA SER A 255 7.51 -13.63 13.96
C SER A 255 7.92 -14.70 12.94
N GLU A 256 9.07 -15.34 13.16
CA GLU A 256 9.55 -16.40 12.28
C GLU A 256 8.54 -17.54 12.13
N THR A 257 7.92 -17.96 13.23
CA THR A 257 6.88 -19.00 13.22
C THR A 257 5.64 -18.54 12.41
N GLU A 258 5.14 -17.33 12.65
CA GLU A 258 3.98 -16.81 11.94
C GLU A 258 4.26 -16.62 10.45
N ARG A 259 5.46 -16.19 10.09
CA ARG A 259 5.89 -16.07 8.69
C ARG A 259 5.95 -17.44 8.03
N GLN A 260 6.44 -18.46 8.72
CA GLN A 260 6.48 -19.83 8.20
C GLN A 260 5.06 -20.36 7.96
N GLU A 261 4.09 -20.11 8.85
CA GLU A 261 2.69 -20.48 8.61
C GLU A 261 2.13 -19.87 7.32
N VAL A 262 2.48 -18.60 7.03
CA VAL A 262 2.07 -17.94 5.77
C VAL A 262 2.79 -18.54 4.57
N PHE A 263 4.07 -18.88 4.71
CA PHE A 263 4.83 -19.58 3.64
C PHE A 263 4.23 -20.95 3.34
N ASP A 264 3.94 -21.74 4.34
CA ASP A 264 3.35 -23.08 4.19
C ASP A 264 1.98 -23.02 3.50
N ALA A 265 1.18 -21.99 3.82
CA ALA A 265 -0.16 -21.80 3.24
C ALA A 265 -0.13 -21.26 1.80
N PHE A 266 0.77 -20.34 1.48
CA PHE A 266 0.68 -19.52 0.26
C PHE A 266 1.91 -19.51 -0.63
N GLY A 267 3.01 -20.05 -0.18
CA GLY A 267 4.27 -20.11 -0.94
C GLY A 267 5.22 -21.18 -0.42
N PRO A 268 4.79 -22.48 -0.39
CA PRO A 268 5.60 -23.55 0.19
C PRO A 268 6.89 -23.83 -0.57
N ASP A 269 6.92 -23.56 -1.88
CA ASP A 269 8.11 -23.76 -2.68
C ASP A 269 9.08 -22.59 -2.53
N ALA A 270 10.38 -22.89 -2.38
CA ALA A 270 11.42 -21.87 -2.26
C ALA A 270 11.42 -20.86 -3.42
N GLY A 271 11.05 -21.30 -4.63
CA GLY A 271 10.88 -20.43 -5.80
C GLY A 271 9.75 -19.41 -5.70
N MET A 272 8.83 -19.53 -4.75
CA MET A 272 7.76 -18.57 -4.45
C MET A 272 8.18 -17.54 -3.42
N GLN A 273 9.26 -17.80 -2.69
CA GLN A 273 9.75 -16.96 -1.59
C GLN A 273 10.83 -15.98 -2.08
N LEU A 274 11.01 -14.89 -1.34
CA LEU A 274 11.99 -13.86 -1.66
C LEU A 274 12.55 -13.23 -0.38
N TYR A 275 13.87 -13.03 -0.33
CA TYR A 275 14.62 -12.38 0.75
C TYR A 275 14.43 -13.02 2.14
N GLY A 276 14.04 -14.28 2.22
CA GLY A 276 13.73 -14.97 3.49
C GLY A 276 12.58 -14.35 4.31
N ARG A 277 11.88 -13.35 3.77
CA ARG A 277 10.86 -12.59 4.49
C ARG A 277 9.58 -12.32 3.70
N GLY A 278 9.47 -12.71 2.44
CA GLY A 278 8.30 -12.39 1.64
C GLY A 278 8.01 -13.37 0.52
N LEU A 279 6.88 -13.16 -0.15
CA LEU A 279 6.40 -13.96 -1.27
C LEU A 279 6.34 -13.12 -2.56
N ARG A 280 6.75 -13.70 -3.68
CA ARG A 280 6.60 -13.12 -5.01
C ARG A 280 5.36 -13.66 -5.71
N ARG A 281 4.22 -13.64 -4.98
CA ARG A 281 2.93 -14.14 -5.42
C ARG A 281 1.84 -13.06 -5.33
N ARG A 282 0.75 -13.22 -6.08
CA ARG A 282 -0.47 -12.41 -6.01
C ARG A 282 -1.59 -13.19 -5.31
N LEU A 283 -2.59 -12.48 -4.77
CA LEU A 283 -3.68 -13.09 -4.01
C LEU A 283 -4.43 -14.19 -4.77
N PRO A 284 -4.83 -14.02 -6.06
CA PRO A 284 -5.61 -15.04 -6.74
C PRO A 284 -4.94 -16.41 -6.80
N SER A 285 -3.65 -16.45 -7.13
CA SER A 285 -2.88 -17.70 -7.18
C SER A 285 -2.64 -18.30 -5.79
N MET A 286 -2.43 -17.46 -4.76
CA MET A 286 -2.29 -17.89 -3.37
C MET A 286 -3.58 -18.55 -2.85
N LEU A 287 -4.74 -18.11 -3.34
CA LEU A 287 -6.04 -18.68 -2.97
C LEU A 287 -6.54 -19.76 -3.95
N GLY A 288 -5.70 -20.20 -4.90
CA GLY A 288 -6.07 -21.23 -5.90
C GLY A 288 -7.20 -20.80 -6.82
N GLY A 289 -7.46 -19.50 -6.98
CA GLY A 289 -8.57 -18.95 -7.75
C GLY A 289 -9.94 -19.02 -7.06
N ASP A 290 -10.00 -19.33 -5.76
CA ASP A 290 -11.29 -19.32 -5.01
C ASP A 290 -11.81 -17.88 -4.89
N GLU A 291 -12.76 -17.56 -5.76
CA GLU A 291 -13.35 -16.23 -5.87
C GLU A 291 -14.10 -15.79 -4.59
N ARG A 292 -14.70 -16.72 -3.84
CA ARG A 292 -15.36 -16.39 -2.56
C ARG A 292 -14.37 -15.82 -1.57
N ARG A 293 -13.19 -16.46 -1.45
CA ARG A 293 -12.10 -15.98 -0.60
C ARG A 293 -11.55 -14.63 -1.10
N MET A 294 -11.37 -14.47 -2.40
CA MET A 294 -10.94 -13.20 -2.99
C MET A 294 -11.93 -12.08 -2.68
N ARG A 295 -13.21 -12.30 -2.91
CA ARG A 295 -14.28 -11.32 -2.62
C ARG A 295 -14.29 -10.93 -1.13
N MET A 296 -14.16 -11.90 -0.23
CA MET A 296 -14.08 -11.65 1.20
C MET A 296 -12.88 -10.75 1.57
N VAL A 297 -11.70 -11.02 1.01
CA VAL A 297 -10.48 -10.23 1.29
C VAL A 297 -10.60 -8.78 0.79
N TYR A 298 -11.14 -8.56 -0.42
CA TYR A 298 -11.32 -7.18 -0.90
C TYR A 298 -12.47 -6.47 -0.20
N SER A 299 -13.56 -7.16 0.13
CA SER A 299 -14.60 -6.61 1.01
C SER A 299 -14.00 -6.13 2.34
N LEU A 300 -13.11 -6.93 2.94
CA LEU A 300 -12.39 -6.56 4.16
C LEU A 300 -11.52 -5.31 3.94
N ALA A 301 -10.65 -5.31 2.92
CA ALA A 301 -9.73 -4.20 2.66
C ALA A 301 -10.47 -2.87 2.43
N PHE A 302 -11.64 -2.92 1.81
CA PHE A 302 -12.47 -1.75 1.54
C PHE A 302 -13.31 -1.30 2.73
N SER A 303 -13.61 -2.17 3.68
CA SER A 303 -14.39 -1.84 4.89
C SER A 303 -13.55 -1.33 6.06
N LEU A 304 -12.23 -1.50 6.01
CA LEU A 304 -11.34 -0.98 7.05
C LEU A 304 -11.24 0.55 6.96
N PRO A 305 -11.24 1.28 8.11
CA PRO A 305 -11.06 2.72 8.13
C PRO A 305 -9.81 3.16 7.38
N GLY A 306 -9.99 4.12 6.47
CA GLY A 306 -8.95 4.62 5.59
C GLY A 306 -9.33 4.53 4.11
N THR A 307 -8.34 4.60 3.24
CA THR A 307 -8.50 4.55 1.79
C THR A 307 -8.01 3.21 1.25
N PRO A 308 -8.85 2.42 0.55
CA PRO A 308 -8.40 1.20 -0.10
C PRO A 308 -7.51 1.50 -1.30
N VAL A 309 -6.45 0.72 -1.46
CA VAL A 309 -5.50 0.81 -2.57
C VAL A 309 -5.42 -0.52 -3.29
N LEU A 310 -5.63 -0.50 -4.60
CA LEU A 310 -5.49 -1.65 -5.48
C LEU A 310 -4.20 -1.56 -6.29
N PHE A 311 -3.50 -2.67 -6.40
CA PHE A 311 -2.43 -2.85 -7.38
C PHE A 311 -3.05 -3.25 -8.72
N TYR A 312 -2.58 -2.69 -9.85
CA TYR A 312 -3.18 -2.96 -11.16
C TYR A 312 -3.33 -4.47 -11.41
N GLY A 313 -4.47 -4.85 -12.00
CA GLY A 313 -4.83 -6.23 -12.25
C GLY A 313 -5.47 -6.95 -11.07
N GLU A 314 -5.47 -6.39 -9.86
CA GLU A 314 -6.25 -6.94 -8.75
C GLU A 314 -7.75 -6.89 -9.05
N GLU A 315 -8.20 -5.86 -9.75
CA GLU A 315 -9.59 -5.66 -10.14
C GLU A 315 -10.16 -6.74 -11.07
N ILE A 316 -9.29 -7.50 -11.73
CA ILE A 316 -9.66 -8.64 -12.58
C ILE A 316 -9.13 -9.99 -12.06
N GLY A 317 -8.50 -10.01 -10.90
CA GLY A 317 -7.93 -11.23 -10.33
C GLY A 317 -6.69 -11.75 -11.06
N MET A 318 -5.82 -10.86 -11.58
CA MET A 318 -4.54 -11.25 -12.19
C MET A 318 -3.61 -11.94 -11.21
N ALA A 319 -2.96 -13.02 -11.65
CA ALA A 319 -1.88 -13.68 -10.92
C ALA A 319 -0.49 -13.22 -11.37
N GLU A 320 0.53 -13.73 -10.69
CA GLU A 320 1.93 -13.58 -11.06
C GLU A 320 2.37 -14.57 -12.13
N ASN A 321 3.59 -14.36 -12.66
CA ASN A 321 4.32 -15.35 -13.45
C ASN A 321 5.65 -15.70 -12.75
N LEU A 322 5.74 -16.89 -12.17
CA LEU A 322 6.90 -17.34 -11.40
C LEU A 322 8.15 -17.63 -12.25
N ASP A 323 8.03 -17.73 -13.57
CA ASP A 323 9.20 -17.85 -14.47
C ASP A 323 9.99 -16.54 -14.56
N VAL A 324 9.37 -15.42 -14.15
CA VAL A 324 10.02 -14.13 -14.11
C VAL A 324 10.76 -13.98 -12.77
N PRO A 325 12.06 -13.62 -12.76
CA PRO A 325 12.86 -13.60 -11.53
C PRO A 325 12.45 -12.47 -10.57
N GLY A 326 12.68 -12.70 -9.28
CA GLY A 326 12.56 -11.73 -8.21
C GLY A 326 11.17 -11.09 -8.12
N ARG A 327 11.12 -9.82 -7.74
CA ARG A 327 9.90 -9.00 -7.65
C ARG A 327 9.15 -8.86 -8.97
N PHE A 328 9.84 -9.04 -10.07
CA PHE A 328 9.23 -8.90 -11.40
C PHE A 328 8.16 -9.95 -11.70
N ALA A 329 8.12 -11.04 -10.96
CA ALA A 329 7.08 -12.05 -11.08
C ALA A 329 5.65 -11.47 -10.97
N VAL A 330 5.44 -10.51 -10.07
CA VAL A 330 4.13 -9.86 -9.86
C VAL A 330 3.87 -8.66 -10.78
N ARG A 331 4.87 -8.24 -11.59
CA ARG A 331 4.81 -7.06 -12.46
C ARG A 331 4.67 -7.48 -13.93
N THR A 332 3.73 -8.39 -14.22
CA THR A 332 3.44 -8.83 -15.58
C THR A 332 2.64 -7.77 -16.34
N PRO A 333 2.64 -7.77 -17.69
CA PRO A 333 1.78 -6.88 -18.45
C PRO A 333 0.31 -7.05 -18.07
N MET A 334 -0.47 -5.95 -18.12
CA MET A 334 -1.91 -6.00 -17.88
C MET A 334 -2.62 -6.85 -18.92
N GLN A 335 -3.59 -7.66 -18.48
CA GLN A 335 -4.40 -8.53 -19.32
C GLN A 335 -5.69 -7.79 -19.74
N TRP A 336 -5.62 -7.06 -20.87
CA TRP A 336 -6.73 -6.26 -21.37
C TRP A 336 -7.77 -7.09 -22.10
N THR A 337 -7.32 -8.07 -22.94
CA THR A 337 -8.18 -8.95 -23.73
C THR A 337 -7.63 -10.37 -23.73
N GLY A 338 -8.41 -11.35 -24.23
CA GLY A 338 -7.95 -12.72 -24.46
C GLY A 338 -7.04 -12.90 -25.70
N ASP A 339 -6.75 -11.82 -26.44
CA ASP A 339 -5.95 -11.85 -27.66
C ASP A 339 -4.45 -12.00 -27.39
N THR A 340 -3.66 -12.00 -28.48
CA THR A 340 -2.20 -12.05 -28.44
C THR A 340 -1.63 -11.02 -27.47
N ASN A 341 -0.72 -11.47 -26.60
CA ASN A 341 -0.11 -10.68 -25.54
C ASN A 341 -1.11 -10.05 -24.56
N GLY A 342 -2.29 -10.64 -24.39
CA GLY A 342 -3.31 -10.11 -23.51
C GLY A 342 -3.85 -8.73 -23.96
N GLY A 343 -3.75 -8.39 -25.24
CA GLY A 343 -4.09 -7.05 -25.73
C GLY A 343 -3.14 -5.93 -25.27
N PHE A 344 -2.07 -6.25 -24.54
CA PHE A 344 -1.11 -5.27 -24.03
C PHE A 344 -0.23 -4.69 -25.15
N SER A 345 0.17 -5.51 -26.11
CA SER A 345 1.10 -5.11 -27.18
C SER A 345 0.90 -5.94 -28.44
N THR A 346 1.05 -5.31 -29.61
CA THR A 346 1.08 -5.97 -30.91
C THR A 346 2.48 -6.53 -31.26
N ALA A 347 3.47 -6.34 -30.42
CA ALA A 347 4.83 -6.86 -30.62
C ALA A 347 4.86 -8.39 -30.60
N ALA A 348 5.86 -8.98 -31.24
CA ALA A 348 6.07 -10.42 -31.10
C ALA A 348 6.28 -10.80 -29.62
N LYS A 349 5.68 -11.91 -29.14
CA LYS A 349 5.70 -12.36 -27.73
C LYS A 349 7.10 -12.29 -27.08
N ARG A 350 8.15 -12.64 -27.85
CA ARG A 350 9.56 -12.59 -27.40
C ARG A 350 10.10 -11.18 -27.12
N ARG A 351 9.37 -10.12 -27.53
CA ARG A 351 9.74 -8.71 -27.33
C ARG A 351 9.02 -8.09 -26.13
N LEU A 352 8.10 -8.79 -25.51
CA LEU A 352 7.52 -8.32 -24.27
C LEU A 352 8.62 -8.22 -23.21
N PRO A 353 8.59 -7.17 -22.37
CA PRO A 353 9.58 -7.01 -21.30
C PRO A 353 9.48 -8.15 -20.28
N ARG A 354 8.28 -8.75 -20.15
CA ARG A 354 7.99 -9.89 -19.30
C ARG A 354 6.89 -10.75 -19.93
N PRO A 355 6.96 -12.09 -19.79
CA PRO A 355 5.87 -12.95 -20.21
C PRO A 355 4.63 -12.75 -19.34
N LEU A 356 3.46 -12.98 -19.92
CA LEU A 356 2.19 -13.06 -19.20
C LEU A 356 2.09 -14.36 -18.41
N PRO A 357 1.25 -14.41 -17.36
CA PRO A 357 0.82 -15.67 -16.76
C PRO A 357 0.18 -16.59 -17.82
N ASP A 358 0.13 -17.88 -17.54
CA ASP A 358 -0.52 -18.88 -18.38
C ASP A 358 -1.52 -19.74 -17.58
N GLY A 359 -2.11 -20.73 -18.25
CA GLY A 359 -3.01 -21.70 -17.63
C GLY A 359 -4.27 -21.06 -17.04
N LEU A 360 -4.52 -21.32 -15.75
CA LEU A 360 -5.74 -20.84 -15.06
C LEU A 360 -5.83 -19.30 -15.01
N PHE A 361 -4.71 -18.62 -14.99
CA PHE A 361 -4.60 -17.17 -14.85
C PHE A 361 -4.12 -16.46 -16.14
N GLY A 362 -4.02 -17.20 -17.26
CA GLY A 362 -3.65 -16.64 -18.54
C GLY A 362 -4.73 -15.68 -19.10
N PRO A 363 -4.36 -14.80 -20.06
CA PRO A 363 -5.27 -13.78 -20.60
C PRO A 363 -6.50 -14.35 -21.29
N GLU A 364 -6.47 -15.59 -21.75
CA GLU A 364 -7.62 -16.29 -22.33
C GLU A 364 -8.73 -16.58 -21.32
N ARG A 365 -8.44 -16.48 -20.01
CA ARG A 365 -9.39 -16.74 -18.93
C ARG A 365 -9.57 -15.53 -18.00
N VAL A 366 -8.51 -14.76 -17.81
CA VAL A 366 -8.50 -13.59 -16.92
C VAL A 366 -8.14 -12.37 -17.75
N ASN A 367 -9.12 -11.58 -18.14
CA ASN A 367 -8.90 -10.33 -18.86
C ASN A 367 -10.02 -9.31 -18.62
N ALA A 368 -9.69 -8.03 -18.79
CA ALA A 368 -10.61 -6.94 -18.50
C ALA A 368 -11.81 -6.90 -19.47
N ALA A 369 -11.61 -7.22 -20.76
CA ALA A 369 -12.67 -7.11 -21.77
C ALA A 369 -13.81 -8.08 -21.51
N ASP A 370 -13.51 -9.34 -21.24
CA ASP A 370 -14.52 -10.37 -20.99
C ASP A 370 -15.24 -10.11 -19.67
N GLN A 371 -14.48 -9.78 -18.59
CA GLN A 371 -15.07 -9.50 -17.31
C GLN A 371 -15.99 -8.27 -17.30
N ARG A 372 -15.72 -7.27 -18.11
CA ARG A 372 -16.62 -6.11 -18.28
C ARG A 372 -17.95 -6.46 -18.93
N GLN A 373 -18.02 -7.54 -19.68
CA GLN A 373 -19.26 -8.02 -20.30
C GLN A 373 -20.06 -8.95 -19.40
N ASP A 374 -19.41 -9.60 -18.42
CA ASP A 374 -20.05 -10.49 -17.45
C ASP A 374 -20.33 -9.76 -16.15
N HIS A 375 -21.60 -9.42 -15.89
CA HIS A 375 -22.04 -8.70 -14.69
C HIS A 375 -21.83 -9.48 -13.39
N HIS A 376 -21.52 -10.77 -13.42
CA HIS A 376 -21.20 -11.58 -12.25
C HIS A 376 -19.69 -11.70 -12.01
N SER A 377 -18.86 -11.12 -12.89
CA SER A 377 -17.41 -11.19 -12.82
C SER A 377 -16.83 -10.48 -11.60
N PHE A 378 -15.56 -10.80 -11.33
CA PHE A 378 -14.79 -10.16 -10.27
C PHE A 378 -14.60 -8.65 -10.50
N TRP A 379 -14.48 -8.20 -11.76
CA TRP A 379 -14.40 -6.78 -12.11
C TRP A 379 -15.65 -6.00 -11.69
N TRP A 380 -16.84 -6.56 -11.92
CA TRP A 380 -18.09 -5.93 -11.51
C TRP A 380 -18.22 -5.88 -9.99
N PHE A 381 -17.82 -6.94 -9.29
CA PHE A 381 -17.77 -6.95 -7.84
C PHE A 381 -16.87 -5.81 -7.29
N ILE A 382 -15.64 -5.66 -7.80
CA ILE A 382 -14.75 -4.58 -7.37
C ILE A 382 -15.31 -3.20 -7.70
N ARG A 383 -15.93 -3.03 -8.89
CA ARG A 383 -16.60 -1.78 -9.28
C ARG A 383 -17.72 -1.42 -8.28
N ASP A 384 -18.57 -2.36 -7.95
CA ASP A 384 -19.71 -2.15 -7.06
C ASP A 384 -19.23 -1.90 -5.62
N LEU A 385 -18.17 -2.58 -5.21
CA LEU A 385 -17.52 -2.35 -3.92
C LEU A 385 -16.95 -0.92 -3.82
N ILE A 386 -16.29 -0.41 -4.88
CA ILE A 386 -15.82 0.98 -4.97
C ILE A 386 -17.00 1.95 -4.89
N TYR A 387 -18.08 1.68 -5.61
CA TYR A 387 -19.28 2.52 -5.61
C TYR A 387 -19.88 2.59 -4.20
N THR A 388 -20.09 1.45 -3.55
CA THR A 388 -20.60 1.37 -2.18
C THR A 388 -19.68 2.09 -1.20
N TYR A 389 -18.35 1.83 -1.23
CA TYR A 389 -17.38 2.50 -0.38
C TYR A 389 -17.46 4.03 -0.47
N ARG A 390 -17.58 4.58 -1.68
CA ARG A 390 -17.64 6.04 -1.90
C ARG A 390 -18.87 6.70 -1.31
N GLN A 391 -19.91 5.93 -1.01
CA GLN A 391 -21.14 6.40 -0.39
C GLN A 391 -21.14 6.24 1.13
N GLN A 392 -20.07 5.66 1.70
CA GLN A 392 -19.97 5.37 3.14
C GLN A 392 -18.88 6.25 3.79
N PRO A 393 -19.17 7.52 4.14
CA PRO A 393 -18.19 8.42 4.74
C PRO A 393 -17.66 7.87 6.08
N GLU A 394 -18.47 7.10 6.79
CA GLU A 394 -18.08 6.44 8.04
C GLU A 394 -16.88 5.50 7.90
N ILE A 395 -16.58 4.97 6.72
CA ILE A 395 -15.38 4.15 6.51
C ILE A 395 -14.14 5.05 6.44
N GLY A 396 -14.19 6.13 5.66
CA GLY A 396 -13.06 7.01 5.46
C GLY A 396 -12.70 7.88 6.66
N TRP A 397 -13.70 8.26 7.48
CA TRP A 397 -13.56 9.28 8.54
C TRP A 397 -13.61 8.71 9.96
N SER A 398 -13.63 7.39 10.13
CA SER A 398 -13.77 6.75 11.43
C SER A 398 -12.51 6.04 11.92
N THR A 399 -12.59 5.58 13.15
CA THR A 399 -11.70 4.56 13.69
C THR A 399 -12.45 3.24 13.79
N ALA A 400 -11.77 2.10 13.55
CA ALA A 400 -12.37 0.80 13.76
C ALA A 400 -12.46 0.47 15.25
N GLU A 401 -13.66 0.05 15.68
CA GLU A 401 -13.87 -0.68 16.92
C GLU A 401 -14.04 -2.16 16.58
N VAL A 402 -13.15 -3.01 17.06
CA VAL A 402 -13.26 -4.46 16.84
C VAL A 402 -14.23 -5.07 17.83
N LEU A 403 -15.36 -5.54 17.34
CA LEU A 403 -16.40 -6.21 18.14
C LEU A 403 -15.96 -7.64 18.48
N THR A 404 -16.04 -8.01 19.76
CA THR A 404 -15.67 -9.35 20.21
C THR A 404 -16.64 -10.39 19.67
N GLN A 405 -16.11 -11.44 19.05
CA GLN A 405 -16.90 -12.54 18.49
C GLN A 405 -16.56 -13.86 19.18
N PRO A 406 -17.56 -14.73 19.44
CA PRO A 406 -17.33 -16.06 19.99
C PRO A 406 -16.63 -17.00 19.00
N ASN A 407 -16.91 -16.85 17.69
CA ASN A 407 -16.24 -17.61 16.65
C ASN A 407 -14.94 -16.92 16.24
N PRO A 408 -13.75 -17.54 16.46
CA PRO A 408 -12.47 -16.94 16.13
C PRO A 408 -12.24 -16.72 14.63
N ALA A 409 -12.98 -17.40 13.76
CA ALA A 409 -12.90 -17.19 12.32
C ALA A 409 -13.56 -15.87 11.88
N VAL A 410 -14.42 -15.26 12.71
CA VAL A 410 -15.15 -14.05 12.35
C VAL A 410 -14.47 -12.80 12.84
N LEU A 411 -14.18 -11.89 11.91
CA LEU A 411 -13.90 -10.50 12.22
C LEU A 411 -15.18 -9.68 12.10
N ALA A 412 -15.53 -9.00 13.17
CA ALA A 412 -16.56 -7.97 13.17
C ALA A 412 -15.93 -6.65 13.60
N HIS A 413 -16.14 -5.58 12.83
CA HIS A 413 -15.67 -4.25 13.23
C HIS A 413 -16.74 -3.19 12.93
N LEU A 414 -16.78 -2.19 13.79
CA LEU A 414 -17.69 -1.05 13.72
C LEU A 414 -16.90 0.18 13.30
N CYS A 415 -17.32 0.80 12.21
CA CYS A 415 -16.88 2.13 11.78
C CYS A 415 -17.93 3.13 12.26
N ARG A 416 -17.54 4.11 13.06
CA ARG A 416 -18.45 5.14 13.57
C ARG A 416 -17.87 6.52 13.32
N GLU A 417 -18.64 7.36 12.68
CA GLU A 417 -18.31 8.76 12.44
C GLU A 417 -18.92 9.67 13.51
N ASN A 418 -18.33 10.84 13.76
CA ASN A 418 -18.75 11.78 14.80
C ASN A 418 -20.17 12.31 14.63
N SER A 419 -20.72 12.33 13.40
CA SER A 419 -22.11 12.71 13.12
C SER A 419 -23.14 11.66 13.58
N GLY A 420 -22.65 10.47 13.94
CA GLY A 420 -23.46 9.35 14.40
C GLY A 420 -23.72 8.29 13.35
N TRP A 421 -23.29 8.46 12.10
CA TRP A 421 -23.31 7.38 11.10
C TRP A 421 -22.42 6.23 11.55
N ALA A 422 -22.91 5.01 11.37
CA ALA A 422 -22.19 3.82 11.78
C ALA A 422 -22.44 2.65 10.82
N MET A 423 -21.40 1.87 10.56
CA MET A 423 -21.42 0.66 9.75
C MET A 423 -20.69 -0.48 10.48
N VAL A 424 -21.34 -1.64 10.57
CA VAL A 424 -20.72 -2.89 11.03
C VAL A 424 -20.31 -3.70 9.81
N ALA A 425 -19.03 -4.07 9.72
CA ALA A 425 -18.56 -4.99 8.71
C ALA A 425 -18.23 -6.36 9.33
N LEU A 426 -18.68 -7.41 8.68
CA LEU A 426 -18.50 -8.80 9.10
C LEU A 426 -17.74 -9.57 8.03
N HIS A 427 -16.75 -10.37 8.44
CA HIS A 427 -15.95 -11.21 7.54
C HIS A 427 -15.66 -12.56 8.19
N ASN A 428 -16.01 -13.64 7.51
CA ASN A 428 -15.76 -15.00 7.94
C ASN A 428 -14.52 -15.56 7.22
N PHE A 429 -13.45 -15.80 7.94
CA PHE A 429 -12.21 -16.41 7.43
C PHE A 429 -12.29 -17.94 7.34
N GLY A 430 -13.37 -18.52 7.91
CA GLY A 430 -13.56 -19.97 7.99
C GLY A 430 -14.25 -20.56 6.75
N ALA A 431 -14.03 -21.86 6.55
CA ALA A 431 -14.63 -22.65 5.47
C ALA A 431 -16.07 -23.14 5.80
N ASP A 432 -16.58 -22.85 6.98
CA ASP A 432 -17.92 -23.22 7.43
C ASP A 432 -18.79 -21.98 7.59
N SER A 433 -20.09 -22.11 7.33
CA SER A 433 -21.08 -21.08 7.65
C SER A 433 -21.25 -20.93 9.16
N CYS A 434 -21.60 -19.75 9.62
CA CYS A 434 -21.75 -19.48 11.05
C CYS A 434 -22.81 -18.42 11.33
N ILE A 435 -23.25 -18.38 12.59
CA ILE A 435 -24.07 -17.29 13.12
C ILE A 435 -23.18 -16.32 13.87
N VAL A 436 -23.33 -15.03 13.58
CA VAL A 436 -22.55 -13.93 14.13
C VAL A 436 -23.45 -13.05 14.99
N PRO A 437 -23.31 -13.09 16.32
CA PRO A 437 -24.04 -12.19 17.21
C PRO A 437 -23.45 -10.77 17.09
N ILE A 438 -24.32 -9.79 16.87
CA ILE A 438 -24.01 -8.37 16.89
C ILE A 438 -24.71 -7.74 18.08
N GLN A 439 -23.99 -6.92 18.85
CA GLN A 439 -24.52 -6.11 19.93
C GLN A 439 -24.10 -4.66 19.72
N LEU A 440 -25.08 -3.76 19.58
CA LEU A 440 -24.88 -2.31 19.45
C LEU A 440 -25.61 -1.61 20.62
N GLU A 441 -24.91 -1.45 21.74
CA GLU A 441 -25.48 -0.94 23.00
C GLU A 441 -26.11 0.46 22.87
N GLU A 442 -25.61 1.28 21.92
CA GLU A 442 -26.08 2.65 21.70
C GLU A 442 -27.17 2.76 20.62
N ALA A 443 -27.60 1.65 20.03
CA ALA A 443 -28.65 1.67 19.02
C ALA A 443 -30.02 1.88 19.67
N PRO A 444 -30.77 2.97 19.35
CA PRO A 444 -32.12 3.17 19.89
C PRO A 444 -33.07 2.02 19.50
N PRO A 445 -34.07 1.72 20.33
CA PRO A 445 -35.10 0.77 19.94
C PRO A 445 -35.76 1.15 18.60
N GLY A 446 -35.97 0.15 17.73
CA GLY A 446 -36.49 0.36 16.37
C GLY A 446 -35.42 0.70 15.32
N SER A 447 -34.12 0.65 15.70
CA SER A 447 -33.03 0.71 14.74
C SER A 447 -32.98 -0.53 13.86
N VAL A 448 -32.52 -0.35 12.62
CA VAL A 448 -32.34 -1.43 11.65
C VAL A 448 -30.91 -1.41 11.09
N LEU A 449 -30.39 -2.57 10.75
CA LEU A 449 -29.18 -2.72 9.96
C LEU A 449 -29.57 -2.93 8.50
N VAL A 450 -29.02 -2.13 7.60
CA VAL A 450 -29.22 -2.26 6.15
C VAL A 450 -27.96 -2.87 5.54
N ASP A 451 -28.12 -4.01 4.86
CA ASP A 451 -27.00 -4.65 4.16
C ASP A 451 -26.72 -3.91 2.86
N LEU A 452 -25.55 -3.29 2.78
CA LEU A 452 -25.13 -2.47 1.65
C LEU A 452 -24.64 -3.28 0.45
N LEU A 453 -24.42 -4.58 0.62
CA LEU A 453 -23.90 -5.49 -0.40
C LEU A 453 -24.93 -6.54 -0.86
N ASP A 454 -26.14 -6.55 -0.26
CA ASP A 454 -27.21 -7.53 -0.51
C ASP A 454 -28.58 -6.84 -0.65
N ASP A 455 -28.84 -6.25 -1.82
CA ASP A 455 -30.13 -5.62 -2.23
C ASP A 455 -30.75 -4.69 -1.17
N LEU A 456 -29.93 -4.09 -0.32
CA LEU A 456 -30.34 -3.22 0.79
C LEU A 456 -31.33 -3.91 1.75
N SER A 457 -31.19 -5.21 1.95
CA SER A 457 -31.99 -5.98 2.89
C SER A 457 -31.91 -5.37 4.30
N ARG A 458 -33.05 -5.39 5.01
CA ARG A 458 -33.19 -4.74 6.32
C ARG A 458 -33.32 -5.78 7.43
N HIS A 459 -32.55 -5.58 8.48
CA HIS A 459 -32.49 -6.48 9.63
C HIS A 459 -32.76 -5.67 10.90
N GLU A 460 -33.90 -5.99 11.57
CA GLU A 460 -34.33 -5.30 12.78
C GLU A 460 -33.50 -5.72 14.00
N LEU A 461 -32.99 -4.76 14.75
CA LEU A 461 -32.40 -5.01 16.05
C LEU A 461 -33.51 -5.23 17.08
N ASN A 462 -33.30 -6.16 18.01
CA ASN A 462 -34.20 -6.31 19.16
C ASN A 462 -34.12 -5.11 20.12
N ALA A 463 -34.95 -5.10 21.17
CA ALA A 463 -35.00 -3.99 22.11
C ALA A 463 -33.68 -3.72 22.84
N ASP A 464 -32.82 -4.72 22.92
CA ASP A 464 -31.46 -4.62 23.54
C ASP A 464 -30.37 -4.28 22.54
N GLY A 465 -30.72 -3.93 21.30
CA GLY A 465 -29.75 -3.62 20.24
C GLY A 465 -29.01 -4.85 19.72
N ARG A 466 -29.59 -6.04 19.78
CA ARG A 466 -28.96 -7.31 19.34
C ARG A 466 -29.60 -7.88 18.11
N ILE A 467 -28.80 -8.59 17.33
CA ILE A 467 -29.22 -9.43 16.21
C ILE A 467 -28.20 -10.53 15.96
N ASP A 468 -28.67 -11.66 15.45
CA ASP A 468 -27.85 -12.76 14.98
C ASP A 468 -27.84 -12.78 13.44
N MET A 469 -26.66 -12.62 12.82
CA MET A 469 -26.49 -12.58 11.39
C MET A 469 -25.88 -13.90 10.88
N HIS A 470 -26.44 -14.44 9.80
CA HIS A 470 -25.85 -15.59 9.13
C HIS A 470 -24.76 -15.14 8.16
N LEU A 471 -23.60 -15.80 8.21
CA LEU A 471 -22.53 -15.72 7.23
C LEU A 471 -22.22 -17.08 6.64
N ASP A 472 -22.14 -17.15 5.33
CA ASP A 472 -21.63 -18.33 4.62
C ASP A 472 -20.12 -18.54 4.86
N ALA A 473 -19.59 -19.67 4.39
CA ALA A 473 -18.16 -19.90 4.30
C ALA A 473 -17.50 -18.79 3.48
N TYR A 474 -16.50 -18.11 4.06
CA TYR A 474 -15.87 -16.93 3.48
C TYR A 474 -16.85 -15.78 3.18
N GLY A 475 -17.99 -15.78 3.86
CA GLY A 475 -19.01 -14.75 3.72
C GLY A 475 -18.61 -13.42 4.35
N TYR A 476 -19.23 -12.35 3.88
CA TYR A 476 -19.01 -10.98 4.37
C TYR A 476 -20.30 -10.17 4.24
N ARG A 477 -20.45 -9.13 5.08
CA ARG A 477 -21.58 -8.18 5.05
C ARG A 477 -21.13 -6.79 5.48
N TRP A 478 -21.74 -5.76 4.91
CA TRP A 478 -21.61 -4.37 5.34
C TRP A 478 -22.97 -3.87 5.77
N LEU A 479 -23.14 -3.65 7.05
CA LEU A 479 -24.41 -3.39 7.70
C LEU A 479 -24.44 -1.96 8.22
N ARG A 480 -25.13 -1.06 7.54
CA ARG A 480 -25.28 0.32 7.96
C ARG A 480 -26.39 0.45 9.00
N LEU A 481 -26.11 1.08 10.13
CA LEU A 481 -27.07 1.37 11.17
C LEU A 481 -27.96 2.55 10.75
N LEU A 482 -29.27 2.30 10.64
CA LEU A 482 -30.30 3.34 10.54
C LEU A 482 -31.08 3.41 11.84
N ARG A 483 -31.16 4.60 12.42
CA ARG A 483 -31.95 4.91 13.61
C ARG A 483 -33.38 5.30 13.21
N PRO A 484 -34.36 5.21 14.13
CA PRO A 484 -35.69 5.72 13.85
C PRO A 484 -35.66 7.20 13.41
N GLY A 485 -36.19 7.47 12.25
CA GLY A 485 -36.20 8.82 11.66
C GLY A 485 -35.04 9.15 10.72
N ASP A 486 -34.01 8.30 10.64
CA ASP A 486 -32.97 8.46 9.63
C ASP A 486 -33.53 8.25 8.22
N VAL A 487 -33.16 9.13 7.29
CA VAL A 487 -33.46 8.95 5.86
C VAL A 487 -32.30 8.20 5.24
N PRO A 488 -32.55 7.03 4.61
CA PRO A 488 -31.48 6.32 3.89
C PRO A 488 -30.92 7.24 2.80
N ILE A 489 -29.64 7.59 2.88
CA ILE A 489 -28.92 8.14 1.72
C ILE A 489 -28.56 6.90 0.88
N ILE A 490 -29.29 6.74 -0.21
CA ILE A 490 -29.09 5.67 -1.20
C ILE A 490 -28.21 6.19 -2.31
#